data_1d8796128b68091608fe7dff22e42b4e
#
_entry.id   1d8796128b68091608fe7dff22e42b4e
#
_cell.length_a   1.000
_cell.length_b   1.000
_cell.length_c   1.000
_cell.angle_alpha   90.00
_cell.angle_beta   90.00
_cell.angle_gamma   90.00
#
_symmetry.space_group_name_H-M   'P 1'
#
loop_
_entity.id
_entity.type
_entity.pdbx_description
1 polymer ?
#
loop_
_entity_poly.entity_id
_entity_poly.type
_entity_poly.pdbx_seq_one_letter_code
_entity_poly.pdbx_strand_id
1 'polypeptide(L)'
;VITQRPQIVGDKFDITQPLYYETNSGKEAAIWVNAATKLKNVKLSCEKFPSLGLSADSIDFLSAPEGIITEFQVKGIGAKHIYQEDKDLSNAKITLSENFVKSLPDGEYIFTIKAVDTNEKENTQVLTIVVSDAIVVTEAPARSGIWAKKATLSGTLVKETSETLSFQYRKSGSQEWISVPAVLSGTSISAEVTQLEPGTTYEYQAVPGTQASVKTITFTTEEATTLPNSSFEDWHTPDKAMVIYPQGGEMFWDSGNHGSATMNKNVTTPDETYKHSGKYSVKLQSQFVGVMGIGKFAAGNLFTGQFIGRDGTNGILDFGRTFTSRPSKLRGYIKYTPGTVDYSETDALTNGATDIGSVYIALGDWDAPVRITTKDKNLFDKNDEKIIAYGEWDLTTQTQGEDGGLLEFEIPIDYRSLTRIPNYIVIVASASKYGDYFTGSTGSTMWLDDLELIYE
;
A
#
# COMPACT_ATOMS: atom_id res chain seq x y z
N VAL A 1 -36.16 -1.08 -1.71
CA VAL A 1 -35.43 -0.25 -2.69
C VAL A 1 -33.95 -0.40 -2.42
N ILE A 2 -33.20 -0.94 -3.37
CA ILE A 2 -31.75 -0.99 -3.33
C ILE A 2 -31.26 0.26 -4.05
N THR A 3 -30.55 1.12 -3.34
CA THR A 3 -30.03 2.37 -3.88
C THR A 3 -28.51 2.39 -3.77
N GLN A 4 -27.84 2.52 -4.91
CA GLN A 4 -26.41 2.74 -4.95
C GLN A 4 -26.12 4.20 -5.35
N ARG A 5 -25.27 4.87 -4.61
CA ARG A 5 -24.78 6.21 -4.98
C ARG A 5 -23.33 6.05 -5.48
N PRO A 6 -23.07 6.39 -6.74
CA PRO A 6 -21.71 6.40 -7.24
C PRO A 6 -20.89 7.48 -6.56
N GLN A 7 -19.64 7.18 -6.30
CA GLN A 7 -18.66 8.21 -5.94
C GLN A 7 -18.11 8.84 -7.21
N ILE A 8 -17.98 10.15 -7.22
CA ILE A 8 -17.30 10.88 -8.29
C ILE A 8 -15.80 10.82 -8.00
N VAL A 9 -15.07 10.14 -8.86
CA VAL A 9 -13.60 10.15 -8.84
C VAL A 9 -13.13 10.94 -10.06
N GLY A 10 -12.81 12.20 -9.86
CA GLY A 10 -12.50 13.12 -10.95
C GLY A 10 -13.74 13.38 -11.83
N ASP A 11 -13.62 13.23 -13.13
CA ASP A 11 -14.72 13.39 -14.11
C ASP A 11 -15.47 12.08 -14.42
N LYS A 12 -15.25 11.00 -13.66
CA LYS A 12 -15.85 9.69 -13.89
C LYS A 12 -16.71 9.25 -12.70
N PHE A 13 -17.84 8.62 -13.01
CA PHE A 13 -18.61 7.89 -12.02
C PHE A 13 -18.06 6.48 -11.92
N ASP A 14 -17.78 6.04 -10.69
CA ASP A 14 -17.33 4.68 -10.44
C ASP A 14 -18.28 3.97 -9.48
N ILE A 15 -18.87 2.87 -9.94
CA ILE A 15 -19.58 1.90 -9.11
C ILE A 15 -18.70 0.67 -9.06
N THR A 16 -17.94 0.54 -7.99
CA THR A 16 -16.93 -0.51 -7.84
C THR A 16 -17.49 -1.85 -7.35
N GLN A 17 -18.75 -1.90 -6.92
CA GLN A 17 -19.34 -3.13 -6.40
C GLN A 17 -20.69 -3.46 -7.09
N PRO A 18 -20.89 -4.73 -7.49
CA PRO A 18 -22.15 -5.18 -8.04
C PRO A 18 -23.27 -5.09 -7.01
N LEU A 19 -24.47 -4.81 -7.48
CA LEU A 19 -25.68 -4.81 -6.68
C LEU A 19 -26.31 -6.20 -6.78
N TYR A 20 -26.33 -6.93 -5.69
CA TYR A 20 -26.91 -8.27 -5.63
C TYR A 20 -28.42 -8.19 -5.43
N TYR A 21 -29.15 -8.94 -6.23
CA TYR A 21 -30.60 -8.96 -6.24
C TYR A 21 -31.11 -10.41 -6.15
N GLU A 22 -31.85 -10.70 -5.10
CA GLU A 22 -32.49 -12.00 -4.92
C GLU A 22 -33.79 -12.05 -5.74
N THR A 23 -34.00 -13.12 -6.51
CA THR A 23 -35.09 -13.30 -7.49
C THR A 23 -36.49 -13.10 -6.92
N ASN A 24 -36.72 -13.17 -5.65
CA ASN A 24 -38.02 -13.02 -5.01
C ASN A 24 -38.06 -11.92 -3.94
N SER A 25 -37.11 -11.03 -3.91
CA SER A 25 -36.98 -10.03 -2.84
C SER A 25 -38.03 -8.92 -2.87
N GLY A 26 -38.70 -8.70 -3.99
CA GLY A 26 -39.67 -7.63 -4.15
C GLY A 26 -39.06 -6.21 -4.07
N LYS A 27 -37.76 -6.06 -4.33
CA LYS A 27 -37.06 -4.79 -4.20
C LYS A 27 -36.87 -4.12 -5.56
N GLU A 28 -36.99 -2.80 -5.59
CA GLU A 28 -36.64 -1.99 -6.75
C GLU A 28 -35.12 -1.71 -6.79
N ALA A 29 -34.56 -1.73 -8.00
CA ALA A 29 -33.17 -1.27 -8.23
C ALA A 29 -33.19 0.19 -8.72
N ALA A 30 -32.40 1.04 -8.11
CA ALA A 30 -32.32 2.44 -8.48
C ALA A 30 -30.87 2.89 -8.66
N ILE A 31 -30.64 3.69 -9.69
CA ILE A 31 -29.36 4.29 -10.03
C ILE A 31 -29.49 5.80 -9.91
N TRP A 32 -28.51 6.41 -9.25
CA TRP A 32 -28.42 7.85 -9.15
C TRP A 32 -27.37 8.37 -10.13
N VAL A 33 -27.77 9.27 -11.01
CA VAL A 33 -26.86 10.01 -11.88
C VAL A 33 -26.55 11.34 -11.23
N ASN A 34 -25.28 11.60 -10.97
CA ASN A 34 -24.83 12.85 -10.38
C ASN A 34 -23.93 13.57 -11.39
N ALA A 35 -24.32 14.77 -11.81
CA ALA A 35 -23.56 15.56 -12.76
C ALA A 35 -23.39 17.00 -12.26
N ALA A 36 -22.22 17.59 -12.51
CA ALA A 36 -21.94 18.98 -12.14
C ALA A 36 -22.63 20.01 -13.06
N THR A 37 -23.09 19.58 -14.23
CA THR A 37 -23.70 20.42 -15.27
C THR A 37 -25.06 19.86 -15.69
N LYS A 38 -25.83 20.63 -16.44
CA LYS A 38 -27.13 20.19 -16.99
C LYS A 38 -26.93 19.05 -17.98
N LEU A 39 -27.75 18.02 -17.89
CA LEU A 39 -27.74 16.88 -18.81
C LEU A 39 -28.61 17.17 -20.04
N LYS A 40 -28.11 16.79 -21.21
CA LYS A 40 -28.79 16.91 -22.50
C LYS A 40 -29.45 15.59 -22.93
N ASN A 41 -28.82 14.45 -22.63
CA ASN A 41 -29.32 13.14 -22.99
C ASN A 41 -28.89 12.10 -21.92
N VAL A 42 -29.77 11.12 -21.69
CA VAL A 42 -29.49 9.98 -20.80
C VAL A 42 -29.96 8.69 -21.49
N LYS A 43 -29.04 7.74 -21.67
CA LYS A 43 -29.34 6.40 -22.24
C LYS A 43 -29.02 5.32 -21.22
N LEU A 44 -29.90 4.33 -21.11
CA LEU A 44 -29.69 3.09 -20.40
C LEU A 44 -29.42 1.98 -21.40
N SER A 45 -28.36 1.24 -21.26
CA SER A 45 -28.05 0.07 -22.10
C SER A 45 -27.69 -1.15 -21.23
N CYS A 46 -27.95 -2.34 -21.78
CA CYS A 46 -27.52 -3.60 -21.23
C CYS A 46 -27.30 -4.60 -22.38
N GLU A 47 -26.13 -5.21 -22.44
CA GLU A 47 -25.79 -6.18 -23.49
C GLU A 47 -26.76 -7.37 -23.56
N LYS A 48 -27.47 -7.67 -22.46
CA LYS A 48 -28.43 -8.77 -22.38
C LYS A 48 -29.89 -8.37 -22.71
N PHE A 49 -30.16 -7.12 -23.03
CA PHE A 49 -31.52 -6.69 -23.40
C PHE A 49 -32.13 -7.51 -24.55
N PRO A 50 -31.42 -7.88 -25.62
CA PRO A 50 -31.97 -8.72 -26.67
C PRO A 50 -32.45 -10.10 -26.17
N SER A 51 -31.73 -10.71 -25.22
CA SER A 51 -32.11 -12.01 -24.64
C SER A 51 -33.38 -11.93 -23.78
N LEU A 52 -33.78 -10.73 -23.37
CA LEU A 52 -34.98 -10.45 -22.61
C LEU A 52 -36.18 -10.09 -23.51
N GLY A 53 -36.05 -10.25 -24.82
CA GLY A 53 -37.13 -9.94 -25.80
C GLY A 53 -37.23 -8.46 -26.13
N LEU A 54 -36.28 -7.65 -25.78
CA LEU A 54 -36.17 -6.23 -26.15
C LEU A 54 -35.53 -6.10 -27.53
N SER A 55 -36.08 -5.25 -28.39
CA SER A 55 -35.63 -5.09 -29.79
C SER A 55 -34.35 -4.27 -29.92
N ALA A 56 -33.86 -3.71 -28.82
CA ALA A 56 -32.64 -2.88 -28.78
C ALA A 56 -31.78 -3.19 -27.56
N ASP A 57 -30.48 -3.06 -27.71
CA ASP A 57 -29.47 -3.15 -26.66
C ASP A 57 -29.37 -1.87 -25.83
N SER A 58 -30.03 -0.79 -26.23
CA SER A 58 -30.08 0.47 -25.50
C SER A 58 -31.49 1.07 -25.52
N ILE A 59 -31.88 1.69 -24.43
CA ILE A 59 -33.14 2.40 -24.23
C ILE A 59 -32.83 3.88 -24.10
N ASP A 60 -33.35 4.69 -25.03
CA ASP A 60 -33.40 6.13 -24.83
C ASP A 60 -34.36 6.41 -23.68
N PHE A 61 -33.92 7.18 -22.73
CA PHE A 61 -34.67 7.45 -21.51
C PHE A 61 -36.05 8.07 -21.78
N LEU A 62 -36.18 8.87 -22.85
CA LEU A 62 -37.43 9.51 -23.29
C LEU A 62 -38.41 8.53 -23.88
N SER A 63 -37.99 7.38 -24.36
CA SER A 63 -38.80 6.37 -25.05
C SER A 63 -38.74 5.01 -24.35
N ALA A 64 -38.43 4.97 -23.06
CA ALA A 64 -38.35 3.73 -22.29
C ALA A 64 -39.68 2.94 -22.39
N PRO A 65 -39.64 1.63 -22.72
CA PRO A 65 -40.82 0.79 -22.76
C PRO A 65 -41.54 0.80 -21.40
N GLU A 66 -42.87 0.84 -21.42
CA GLU A 66 -43.67 0.70 -20.21
C GLU A 66 -43.26 -0.56 -19.44
N GLY A 67 -43.03 -0.42 -18.13
CA GLY A 67 -42.74 -1.53 -17.24
C GLY A 67 -41.27 -1.79 -16.97
N ILE A 68 -40.31 -1.13 -17.64
CA ILE A 68 -38.87 -1.28 -17.33
C ILE A 68 -38.40 -0.20 -16.37
N ILE A 69 -38.75 1.07 -16.62
CA ILE A 69 -38.42 2.20 -15.76
C ILE A 69 -39.70 2.72 -15.13
N THR A 70 -39.80 2.68 -13.81
CA THR A 70 -41.01 3.13 -13.09
C THR A 70 -40.92 4.60 -12.70
N GLU A 71 -39.72 5.13 -12.48
CA GLU A 71 -39.58 6.47 -11.98
C GLU A 71 -38.27 7.11 -12.43
N PHE A 72 -38.39 8.35 -12.89
CA PHE A 72 -37.24 9.25 -13.05
C PHE A 72 -37.47 10.49 -12.20
N GLN A 73 -36.60 10.69 -11.25
CA GLN A 73 -36.65 11.86 -10.34
C GLN A 73 -35.50 12.83 -10.61
N VAL A 74 -35.84 14.10 -10.68
CA VAL A 74 -34.89 15.20 -10.70
C VAL A 74 -35.09 16.04 -9.44
N LYS A 75 -34.12 16.08 -8.52
CA LYS A 75 -34.11 16.91 -7.28
C LYS A 75 -35.47 16.95 -6.56
N GLY A 76 -36.05 15.81 -6.27
CA GLY A 76 -37.30 15.72 -5.47
C GLY A 76 -38.61 16.03 -6.24
N ILE A 77 -38.53 16.26 -7.54
CA ILE A 77 -39.71 16.32 -8.41
C ILE A 77 -39.88 14.94 -9.01
N GLY A 78 -40.86 14.20 -8.51
CA GLY A 78 -41.32 12.96 -9.15
C GLY A 78 -41.87 13.31 -10.53
N ALA A 79 -41.23 12.82 -11.57
CA ALA A 79 -41.68 13.06 -12.92
C ALA A 79 -41.59 11.76 -13.71
N LYS A 80 -42.72 11.13 -13.90
CA LYS A 80 -42.93 10.34 -15.09
C LYS A 80 -42.78 11.30 -16.28
N HIS A 81 -41.73 11.11 -17.10
CA HIS A 81 -41.57 11.77 -18.39
C HIS A 81 -41.17 13.26 -18.41
N ILE A 82 -40.22 13.74 -17.58
CA ILE A 82 -39.74 15.10 -17.76
C ILE A 82 -38.26 15.13 -17.96
N TYR A 83 -37.81 14.80 -19.15
CA TYR A 83 -36.57 15.34 -19.70
C TYR A 83 -36.96 16.59 -20.51
N GLN A 84 -36.58 17.78 -20.05
CA GLN A 84 -36.57 19.00 -20.85
C GLN A 84 -35.14 19.49 -20.91
N GLU A 85 -34.68 19.85 -22.10
CA GLU A 85 -33.28 20.27 -22.35
C GLU A 85 -32.74 21.35 -21.39
N ASP A 86 -33.63 22.14 -20.78
CA ASP A 86 -33.28 23.26 -19.91
C ASP A 86 -33.32 22.95 -18.38
N LYS A 87 -33.54 21.71 -17.99
CA LYS A 87 -33.60 21.37 -16.55
C LYS A 87 -32.27 20.91 -15.99
N ASP A 88 -31.97 21.39 -14.79
CA ASP A 88 -30.80 20.95 -14.01
C ASP A 88 -31.00 19.50 -13.56
N LEU A 89 -30.40 18.55 -14.28
CA LEU A 89 -30.42 17.11 -14.03
C LEU A 89 -29.22 16.66 -13.16
N SER A 90 -28.59 17.58 -12.41
CA SER A 90 -27.39 17.27 -11.62
C SER A 90 -27.58 16.15 -10.58
N ASN A 91 -28.82 15.75 -10.27
CA ASN A 91 -29.16 14.63 -9.41
C ASN A 91 -30.38 13.87 -9.99
N ALA A 92 -30.15 13.01 -10.96
CA ALA A 92 -31.18 12.17 -11.53
C ALA A 92 -31.19 10.78 -10.89
N LYS A 93 -32.37 10.24 -10.59
CA LYS A 93 -32.57 8.87 -10.12
C LYS A 93 -33.33 8.10 -11.20
N ILE A 94 -32.78 6.98 -11.64
CA ILE A 94 -33.45 6.03 -12.52
C ILE A 94 -33.86 4.82 -11.69
N THR A 95 -35.16 4.49 -11.68
CA THR A 95 -35.68 3.32 -10.96
C THR A 95 -36.13 2.30 -11.95
N LEU A 96 -35.54 1.12 -11.96
CA LEU A 96 -35.99 -0.04 -12.72
C LEU A 96 -37.24 -0.65 -12.03
N SER A 97 -38.24 -1.06 -12.78
CA SER A 97 -39.45 -1.63 -12.18
C SER A 97 -39.16 -2.93 -11.46
N GLU A 98 -39.84 -3.15 -10.35
CA GLU A 98 -39.76 -4.40 -9.59
C GLU A 98 -40.07 -5.62 -10.47
N ASN A 99 -41.14 -5.54 -11.29
CA ASN A 99 -41.53 -6.63 -12.17
C ASN A 99 -40.45 -6.95 -13.21
N PHE A 100 -39.79 -5.91 -13.75
CA PHE A 100 -38.67 -6.11 -14.69
C PHE A 100 -37.51 -6.80 -14.03
N VAL A 101 -37.06 -6.31 -12.86
CA VAL A 101 -35.91 -6.90 -12.15
C VAL A 101 -36.22 -8.34 -11.73
N LYS A 102 -37.45 -8.64 -11.28
CA LYS A 102 -37.89 -10.00 -10.97
C LYS A 102 -37.95 -10.94 -12.17
N SER A 103 -38.13 -10.40 -13.36
CA SER A 103 -38.20 -11.19 -14.61
C SER A 103 -36.82 -11.55 -15.15
N LEU A 104 -35.75 -10.97 -14.62
CA LEU A 104 -34.40 -11.29 -15.06
C LEU A 104 -34.02 -12.73 -14.68
N PRO A 105 -33.62 -13.58 -15.62
CA PRO A 105 -33.05 -14.89 -15.31
C PRO A 105 -31.76 -14.77 -14.49
N ASP A 106 -31.36 -15.87 -13.86
CA ASP A 106 -30.09 -15.94 -13.15
C ASP A 106 -28.94 -15.51 -14.05
N GLY A 107 -28.07 -14.64 -13.53
CA GLY A 107 -26.93 -14.13 -14.25
C GLY A 107 -26.50 -12.73 -13.83
N GLU A 108 -25.42 -12.27 -14.44
CA GLU A 108 -24.89 -10.92 -14.25
C GLU A 108 -25.41 -10.00 -15.37
N TYR A 109 -25.96 -8.85 -14.97
CA TYR A 109 -26.51 -7.83 -15.85
C TYR A 109 -25.80 -6.51 -15.63
N ILE A 110 -25.08 -6.06 -16.64
CA ILE A 110 -24.34 -4.78 -16.61
C ILE A 110 -25.21 -3.72 -17.27
N PHE A 111 -25.77 -2.84 -16.46
CA PHE A 111 -26.55 -1.68 -16.93
C PHE A 111 -25.62 -0.48 -17.02
N THR A 112 -25.47 0.06 -18.20
CA THR A 112 -24.66 1.25 -18.47
C THR A 112 -25.59 2.44 -18.69
N ILE A 113 -25.41 3.48 -17.90
CA ILE A 113 -26.06 4.77 -18.09
C ILE A 113 -25.03 5.71 -18.70
N LYS A 114 -25.32 6.18 -19.89
CA LYS A 114 -24.56 7.21 -20.57
C LYS A 114 -25.35 8.51 -20.53
N ALA A 115 -24.79 9.53 -19.95
CA ALA A 115 -25.35 10.87 -19.88
C ALA A 115 -24.45 11.84 -20.64
N VAL A 116 -25.07 12.76 -21.40
CA VAL A 116 -24.39 13.82 -22.14
C VAL A 116 -24.85 15.16 -21.56
N ASP A 117 -23.91 16.01 -21.19
CA ASP A 117 -24.22 17.35 -20.68
C ASP A 117 -24.40 18.39 -21.83
N THR A 118 -24.78 19.61 -21.46
CA THR A 118 -24.95 20.71 -22.42
C THR A 118 -23.66 21.19 -23.07
N ASN A 119 -22.50 20.75 -22.58
CA ASN A 119 -21.19 21.01 -23.16
C ASN A 119 -20.67 19.84 -24.00
N GLU A 120 -21.55 18.91 -24.38
CA GLU A 120 -21.22 17.69 -25.13
C GLU A 120 -20.26 16.74 -24.38
N LYS A 121 -20.10 16.92 -23.06
CA LYS A 121 -19.28 16.02 -22.25
C LYS A 121 -20.09 14.77 -21.88
N GLU A 122 -19.51 13.61 -22.16
CA GLU A 122 -20.11 12.33 -21.85
C GLU A 122 -19.69 11.85 -20.46
N ASN A 123 -20.66 11.38 -19.68
CA ASN A 123 -20.46 10.67 -18.45
C ASN A 123 -21.12 9.29 -18.54
N THR A 124 -20.40 8.28 -18.09
CA THR A 124 -20.91 6.90 -18.12
C THR A 124 -20.89 6.33 -16.70
N GLN A 125 -21.97 5.70 -16.33
CA GLN A 125 -22.14 5.00 -15.08
C GLN A 125 -22.55 3.57 -15.34
N VAL A 126 -22.01 2.64 -14.56
CA VAL A 126 -22.33 1.21 -14.67
C VAL A 126 -22.95 0.73 -13.36
N LEU A 127 -24.10 0.04 -13.49
CA LEU A 127 -24.72 -0.72 -12.41
C LEU A 127 -24.66 -2.19 -12.77
N THR A 128 -24.04 -3.00 -11.95
CA THR A 128 -24.07 -4.46 -12.08
C THR A 128 -25.12 -5.04 -11.14
N ILE A 129 -26.09 -5.78 -11.71
CA ILE A 129 -27.09 -6.56 -10.96
C ILE A 129 -26.75 -8.03 -11.17
N VAL A 130 -26.53 -8.75 -10.08
CA VAL A 130 -26.40 -10.20 -10.10
C VAL A 130 -27.72 -10.80 -9.60
N VAL A 131 -28.42 -11.51 -10.50
CA VAL A 131 -29.62 -12.29 -10.17
C VAL A 131 -29.17 -13.71 -9.89
N SER A 132 -29.41 -14.21 -8.69
CA SER A 132 -28.94 -15.53 -8.28
C SER A 132 -29.75 -16.07 -7.10
N ASP A 133 -30.02 -17.38 -7.12
CA ASP A 133 -30.51 -18.11 -5.97
C ASP A 133 -29.45 -18.48 -4.94
N ALA A 134 -28.20 -18.02 -5.14
CA ALA A 134 -27.10 -18.30 -4.25
C ALA A 134 -27.38 -17.76 -2.84
N ILE A 135 -27.02 -18.56 -1.84
CA ILE A 135 -27.08 -18.17 -0.41
C ILE A 135 -26.00 -17.13 -0.09
N VAL A 136 -24.84 -17.31 -0.70
CA VAL A 136 -23.68 -16.42 -0.54
C VAL A 136 -23.10 -16.03 -1.90
N VAL A 137 -22.53 -14.86 -1.97
CA VAL A 137 -21.79 -14.39 -3.15
C VAL A 137 -20.35 -14.13 -2.78
N THR A 138 -19.45 -14.65 -3.60
CA THR A 138 -18.01 -14.38 -3.47
C THR A 138 -17.72 -12.99 -4.04
N GLU A 139 -17.03 -12.14 -3.28
CA GLU A 139 -16.64 -10.79 -3.68
C GLU A 139 -15.13 -10.70 -3.85
N ALA A 140 -14.66 -9.73 -4.62
CA ALA A 140 -13.23 -9.46 -4.73
C ALA A 140 -12.67 -8.99 -3.38
N PRO A 141 -11.50 -9.50 -2.95
CA PRO A 141 -10.90 -9.06 -1.70
C PRO A 141 -10.47 -7.59 -1.83
N ALA A 142 -10.66 -6.84 -0.75
CA ALA A 142 -10.14 -5.48 -0.69
C ALA A 142 -8.60 -5.50 -0.81
N ARG A 143 -8.04 -4.54 -1.54
CA ARG A 143 -6.58 -4.46 -1.68
C ARG A 143 -5.86 -4.38 -0.34
N SER A 144 -6.43 -3.69 0.65
CA SER A 144 -5.91 -3.61 2.02
C SER A 144 -5.76 -4.97 2.69
N GLY A 145 -6.55 -5.95 2.27
CA GLY A 145 -6.53 -7.32 2.79
C GLY A 145 -5.64 -8.28 2.01
N ILE A 146 -4.96 -7.84 0.92
CA ILE A 146 -4.05 -8.71 0.15
C ILE A 146 -2.61 -8.35 0.50
N TRP A 147 -1.85 -9.28 1.05
CA TRP A 147 -0.45 -9.16 1.44
C TRP A 147 0.40 -10.21 0.72
N ALA A 148 1.71 -10.22 0.96
CA ALA A 148 2.61 -11.18 0.33
C ALA A 148 2.33 -12.64 0.74
N LYS A 149 1.96 -12.87 2.00
CA LYS A 149 1.75 -14.23 2.54
C LYS A 149 0.40 -14.46 3.20
N LYS A 150 -0.51 -13.49 3.15
CA LYS A 150 -1.86 -13.62 3.67
C LYS A 150 -2.87 -12.84 2.84
N ALA A 151 -4.14 -13.23 2.93
CA ALA A 151 -5.23 -12.48 2.31
C ALA A 151 -6.52 -12.63 3.14
N THR A 152 -7.35 -11.59 3.10
CA THR A 152 -8.71 -11.64 3.62
C THR A 152 -9.67 -11.94 2.48
N LEU A 153 -10.24 -13.13 2.45
CA LEU A 153 -11.29 -13.52 1.52
C LEU A 153 -12.60 -12.86 1.92
N SER A 154 -13.42 -12.47 0.96
CA SER A 154 -14.62 -11.68 1.18
C SER A 154 -15.82 -12.24 0.42
N GLY A 155 -17.00 -12.05 0.99
CA GLY A 155 -18.27 -12.38 0.36
C GLY A 155 -19.44 -11.78 1.12
N THR A 156 -20.63 -11.91 0.54
CA THR A 156 -21.88 -11.41 1.12
C THR A 156 -22.90 -12.53 1.25
N LEU A 157 -23.48 -12.65 2.44
CA LEU A 157 -24.68 -13.45 2.67
C LEU A 157 -25.88 -12.72 2.10
N VAL A 158 -26.50 -13.26 1.07
CA VAL A 158 -27.66 -12.64 0.38
C VAL A 158 -28.98 -13.27 0.80
N LYS A 159 -28.94 -14.44 1.41
CA LYS A 159 -30.10 -15.17 1.91
C LYS A 159 -29.80 -15.78 3.27
N GLU A 160 -30.70 -15.61 4.23
CA GLU A 160 -30.56 -16.24 5.54
C GLU A 160 -30.44 -17.77 5.41
N THR A 161 -29.53 -18.35 6.16
CA THR A 161 -29.24 -19.78 6.12
C THR A 161 -28.83 -20.31 7.51
N SER A 162 -29.12 -21.57 7.74
CA SER A 162 -28.57 -22.35 8.86
C SER A 162 -27.33 -23.16 8.47
N GLU A 163 -26.93 -23.08 7.20
CA GLU A 163 -25.73 -23.79 6.73
C GLU A 163 -24.45 -23.19 7.30
N THR A 164 -23.46 -24.04 7.47
CA THR A 164 -22.12 -23.57 7.84
C THR A 164 -21.49 -22.82 6.69
N LEU A 165 -21.00 -21.60 6.95
CA LEU A 165 -20.35 -20.78 5.96
C LEU A 165 -18.83 -21.01 5.96
N SER A 166 -18.26 -21.19 4.78
CA SER A 166 -16.83 -21.35 4.59
C SER A 166 -16.37 -20.70 3.28
N PHE A 167 -15.06 -20.55 3.13
CA PHE A 167 -14.43 -20.31 1.84
C PHE A 167 -13.60 -21.52 1.45
N GLN A 168 -13.52 -21.77 0.17
CA GLN A 168 -12.53 -22.65 -0.43
C GLN A 168 -11.60 -21.82 -1.28
N TYR A 169 -10.30 -22.06 -1.16
CA TYR A 169 -9.30 -21.40 -1.97
C TYR A 169 -8.24 -22.40 -2.47
N ARG A 170 -7.58 -22.05 -3.56
CA ARG A 170 -6.48 -22.81 -4.14
C ARG A 170 -5.55 -21.90 -4.93
N LYS A 171 -4.33 -22.36 -5.15
CA LYS A 171 -3.44 -21.77 -6.14
C LYS A 171 -4.05 -21.94 -7.52
N SER A 172 -4.06 -20.90 -8.34
CA SER A 172 -4.66 -20.94 -9.68
C SER A 172 -4.04 -22.07 -10.52
N GLY A 173 -4.92 -22.89 -11.10
CA GLY A 173 -4.52 -24.08 -11.84
C GLY A 173 -4.33 -25.35 -10.99
N SER A 174 -4.34 -25.28 -9.66
CA SER A 174 -4.37 -26.46 -8.79
C SER A 174 -5.73 -27.15 -8.85
N GLN A 175 -5.74 -28.47 -8.63
CA GLN A 175 -7.00 -29.24 -8.54
C GLN A 175 -7.53 -29.31 -7.10
N GLU A 176 -6.70 -29.11 -6.11
CA GLU A 176 -7.02 -29.27 -4.69
C GLU A 176 -7.52 -27.96 -4.09
N TRP A 177 -8.73 -28.00 -3.50
CA TRP A 177 -9.30 -26.90 -2.74
C TRP A 177 -9.01 -27.04 -1.25
N ILE A 178 -8.58 -25.96 -0.61
CA ILE A 178 -8.37 -25.85 0.82
C ILE A 178 -9.56 -25.09 1.40
N SER A 179 -10.22 -25.66 2.42
CA SER A 179 -11.37 -25.04 3.06
C SER A 179 -10.96 -24.30 4.33
N VAL A 180 -11.57 -23.11 4.54
CA VAL A 180 -11.39 -22.30 5.74
C VAL A 180 -12.76 -21.79 6.22
N PRO A 181 -13.03 -21.83 7.56
CA PRO A 181 -14.29 -21.32 8.10
C PRO A 181 -14.45 -19.82 7.82
N ALA A 182 -15.67 -19.41 7.50
CA ALA A 182 -16.00 -18.00 7.35
C ALA A 182 -16.54 -17.40 8.66
N VAL A 183 -16.21 -16.15 8.91
CA VAL A 183 -16.77 -15.31 9.98
C VAL A 183 -17.86 -14.44 9.39
N LEU A 184 -19.07 -14.48 9.97
CA LEU A 184 -20.21 -13.66 9.58
C LEU A 184 -20.29 -12.40 10.47
N SER A 185 -20.40 -11.23 9.85
CA SER A 185 -20.65 -9.97 10.53
C SER A 185 -21.72 -9.17 9.76
N GLY A 186 -22.92 -9.15 10.30
CA GLY A 186 -24.10 -8.67 9.55
C GLY A 186 -24.35 -9.56 8.33
N THR A 187 -24.24 -9.01 7.13
CA THR A 187 -24.31 -9.75 5.86
C THR A 187 -22.92 -10.04 5.26
N SER A 188 -21.86 -9.44 5.79
CA SER A 188 -20.49 -9.67 5.31
C SER A 188 -19.94 -10.98 5.87
N ILE A 189 -19.38 -11.80 5.00
CA ILE A 189 -18.60 -12.98 5.37
C ILE A 189 -17.14 -12.78 5.00
N SER A 190 -16.23 -13.20 5.84
CA SER A 190 -14.80 -13.10 5.60
C SER A 190 -14.02 -14.26 6.22
N ALA A 191 -12.82 -14.51 5.68
CA ALA A 191 -11.85 -15.41 6.29
C ALA A 191 -10.43 -14.91 6.00
N GLU A 192 -9.54 -14.97 6.98
CA GLU A 192 -8.12 -14.75 6.75
C GLU A 192 -7.45 -16.07 6.37
N VAL A 193 -6.67 -16.05 5.32
CA VAL A 193 -5.82 -17.15 4.88
C VAL A 193 -4.36 -16.71 4.95
N THR A 194 -3.51 -17.57 5.49
CA THR A 194 -2.10 -17.31 5.74
C THR A 194 -1.21 -18.33 5.05
N GLN A 195 0.12 -18.13 5.11
CA GLN A 195 1.11 -19.01 4.49
C GLN A 195 0.96 -19.13 2.97
N LEU A 196 0.44 -18.07 2.35
CA LEU A 196 0.39 -17.96 0.91
C LEU A 196 1.80 -17.73 0.34
N GLU A 197 1.98 -18.09 -0.94
CA GLU A 197 3.21 -17.79 -1.66
C GLU A 197 3.15 -16.36 -2.21
N PRO A 198 4.22 -15.56 -2.07
CA PRO A 198 4.29 -14.23 -2.68
C PRO A 198 4.17 -14.25 -4.21
N GLY A 199 3.66 -13.17 -4.79
CA GLY A 199 3.51 -12.99 -6.24
C GLY A 199 2.67 -14.06 -6.92
N THR A 200 1.80 -14.74 -6.17
CA THR A 200 1.10 -15.94 -6.63
C THR A 200 -0.40 -15.67 -6.76
N THR A 201 -0.97 -16.10 -7.89
CA THR A 201 -2.41 -16.00 -8.13
C THR A 201 -3.15 -17.17 -7.50
N TYR A 202 -4.18 -16.84 -6.73
CA TYR A 202 -5.11 -17.75 -6.09
C TYR A 202 -6.52 -17.56 -6.63
N GLU A 203 -7.30 -18.62 -6.54
CA GLU A 203 -8.74 -18.63 -6.81
C GLU A 203 -9.47 -18.95 -5.50
N TYR A 204 -10.63 -18.35 -5.29
CA TYR A 204 -11.45 -18.71 -4.15
C TYR A 204 -12.94 -18.55 -4.42
N GLN A 205 -13.75 -19.20 -3.60
CA GLN A 205 -15.20 -19.17 -3.64
C GLN A 205 -15.78 -19.30 -2.23
N ALA A 206 -16.91 -18.63 -2.01
CA ALA A 206 -17.71 -18.83 -0.80
C ALA A 206 -18.52 -20.12 -0.93
N VAL A 207 -18.65 -20.85 0.19
CA VAL A 207 -19.32 -22.17 0.22
C VAL A 207 -20.27 -22.24 1.40
N PRO A 208 -21.60 -22.15 1.16
CA PRO A 208 -22.60 -22.49 2.18
C PRO A 208 -22.82 -24.01 2.19
N GLY A 209 -22.61 -24.62 3.36
CA GLY A 209 -22.72 -26.08 3.50
C GLY A 209 -21.76 -26.81 2.55
N THR A 210 -22.33 -27.51 1.57
CA THR A 210 -21.56 -28.23 0.54
C THR A 210 -21.70 -27.62 -0.87
N GLN A 211 -22.44 -26.52 -1.00
CA GLN A 211 -22.71 -25.89 -2.28
C GLN A 211 -21.77 -24.71 -2.51
N ALA A 212 -20.91 -24.82 -3.52
CA ALA A 212 -20.06 -23.71 -3.94
C ALA A 212 -20.87 -22.50 -4.40
N SER A 213 -20.29 -21.31 -4.28
CA SER A 213 -20.81 -20.08 -4.87
C SER A 213 -20.85 -20.17 -6.40
N VAL A 214 -21.70 -19.36 -7.00
CA VAL A 214 -21.86 -19.29 -8.47
C VAL A 214 -20.61 -18.72 -9.15
N LYS A 215 -19.77 -17.99 -8.41
CA LYS A 215 -18.62 -17.26 -8.95
C LYS A 215 -17.34 -17.54 -8.18
N THR A 216 -16.34 -17.96 -8.91
CA THR A 216 -14.97 -18.02 -8.41
C THR A 216 -14.27 -16.69 -8.69
N ILE A 217 -13.59 -16.16 -7.70
CA ILE A 217 -12.81 -14.90 -7.78
C ILE A 217 -11.33 -15.23 -7.71
N THR A 218 -10.52 -14.48 -8.44
CA THR A 218 -9.07 -14.55 -8.40
C THR A 218 -8.47 -13.33 -7.70
N PHE A 219 -7.35 -13.53 -7.02
CA PHE A 219 -6.49 -12.46 -6.52
C PHE A 219 -5.03 -12.90 -6.64
N THR A 220 -4.12 -11.92 -6.66
CA THR A 220 -2.68 -12.19 -6.65
C THR A 220 -2.08 -11.57 -5.40
N THR A 221 -1.31 -12.36 -4.63
CA THR A 221 -0.55 -11.88 -3.47
C THR A 221 0.52 -10.88 -3.90
N GLU A 222 0.91 -9.99 -3.00
CA GLU A 222 2.02 -9.06 -3.24
C GLU A 222 3.36 -9.79 -3.34
N GLU A 223 4.34 -9.18 -4.02
CA GLU A 223 5.70 -9.66 -4.03
C GLU A 223 6.37 -9.50 -2.66
N ALA A 224 7.28 -10.41 -2.33
CA ALA A 224 8.15 -10.31 -1.16
C ALA A 224 9.54 -9.84 -1.63
N THR A 225 9.68 -8.55 -1.88
CA THR A 225 10.93 -7.97 -2.37
C THR A 225 12.02 -8.03 -1.29
N THR A 226 13.20 -8.51 -1.65
CA THR A 226 14.37 -8.56 -0.77
C THR A 226 15.22 -7.30 -0.89
N LEU A 227 16.06 -7.04 0.12
CA LEU A 227 17.01 -5.93 0.12
C LEU A 227 18.30 -6.35 -0.61
N PRO A 228 18.76 -5.60 -1.63
CA PRO A 228 20.05 -5.88 -2.28
C PRO A 228 21.21 -5.71 -1.31
N ASN A 229 22.22 -6.58 -1.41
CA ASN A 229 23.45 -6.56 -0.59
C ASN A 229 23.20 -6.32 0.91
N SER A 230 22.17 -6.93 1.47
CA SER A 230 21.75 -6.71 2.86
C SER A 230 22.58 -7.51 3.89
N SER A 231 23.42 -8.42 3.42
CA SER A 231 24.49 -9.07 4.18
C SER A 231 25.83 -8.35 4.07
N PHE A 232 25.87 -7.19 3.37
CA PHE A 232 27.02 -6.29 3.27
C PHE A 232 28.33 -6.94 2.79
N GLU A 233 28.25 -7.91 1.92
CA GLU A 233 29.42 -8.62 1.38
C GLU A 233 30.10 -7.86 0.23
N ASP A 234 29.34 -7.03 -0.49
CA ASP A 234 29.82 -6.36 -1.69
C ASP A 234 30.28 -4.94 -1.41
N TRP A 235 31.57 -4.71 -1.61
CA TRP A 235 32.25 -3.43 -1.41
C TRP A 235 33.20 -3.10 -2.56
N HIS A 236 33.35 -1.81 -2.85
CA HIS A 236 34.49 -1.32 -3.63
C HIS A 236 34.86 0.11 -3.25
N THR A 237 35.98 0.61 -3.79
CA THR A 237 36.50 1.93 -3.47
C THR A 237 36.81 2.63 -4.79
N PRO A 238 35.82 3.35 -5.41
CA PRO A 238 36.04 4.00 -6.70
C PRO A 238 37.10 5.12 -6.63
N ASP A 239 37.16 5.85 -5.53
CA ASP A 239 38.16 6.88 -5.25
C ASP A 239 38.75 6.67 -3.85
N LYS A 240 38.30 7.46 -2.87
CA LYS A 240 38.69 7.34 -1.46
C LYS A 240 37.56 6.85 -0.58
N ALA A 241 36.31 7.00 -1.06
CA ALA A 241 35.12 6.56 -0.36
C ALA A 241 34.90 5.07 -0.59
N MET A 242 34.79 4.30 0.48
CA MET A 242 34.29 2.94 0.44
C MET A 242 32.79 2.97 0.20
N VAL A 243 32.30 2.21 -0.78
CA VAL A 243 30.87 2.13 -1.14
C VAL A 243 30.35 0.70 -1.02
N ILE A 244 29.07 0.56 -0.75
CA ILE A 244 28.40 -0.69 -0.30
C ILE A 244 27.69 -1.36 -1.48
N TYR A 245 28.40 -1.52 -2.57
CA TYR A 245 27.96 -2.24 -3.77
C TYR A 245 29.16 -2.68 -4.60
N PRO A 246 29.05 -3.72 -5.44
CA PRO A 246 30.18 -4.21 -6.24
C PRO A 246 30.53 -3.24 -7.37
N GLN A 247 31.76 -3.28 -7.83
CA GLN A 247 32.16 -2.46 -8.98
C GLN A 247 31.31 -2.77 -10.22
N GLY A 248 30.67 -1.73 -10.76
CA GLY A 248 29.72 -1.85 -11.89
C GLY A 248 28.32 -2.33 -11.51
N GLY A 249 28.07 -2.55 -10.22
CA GLY A 249 26.74 -2.89 -9.68
C GLY A 249 25.88 -1.65 -9.42
N GLU A 250 24.62 -1.92 -9.10
CA GLU A 250 23.66 -0.88 -8.73
C GLU A 250 23.82 -0.48 -7.26
N MET A 251 23.78 0.80 -7.00
CA MET A 251 23.81 1.35 -5.66
C MET A 251 22.42 1.28 -5.04
N PHE A 252 22.27 0.54 -3.95
CA PHE A 252 21.08 0.53 -3.12
C PHE A 252 21.31 1.23 -1.78
N TRP A 253 22.44 0.92 -1.15
CA TRP A 253 22.94 1.52 0.08
C TRP A 253 23.99 2.59 -0.19
N ASP A 254 23.97 3.64 0.61
CA ASP A 254 25.04 4.65 0.64
C ASP A 254 25.31 5.12 2.07
N SER A 255 26.30 5.99 2.23
CA SER A 255 26.77 6.46 3.53
C SER A 255 27.37 7.86 3.46
N GLY A 256 27.77 8.39 4.61
CA GLY A 256 28.53 9.63 4.71
C GLY A 256 29.98 9.56 4.21
N ASN A 257 30.44 8.41 3.71
CA ASN A 257 31.82 8.21 3.26
C ASN A 257 32.26 9.19 2.17
N HIS A 258 31.38 9.53 1.23
CA HIS A 258 31.69 10.51 0.17
C HIS A 258 32.07 11.89 0.72
N GLY A 259 31.50 12.25 1.88
CA GLY A 259 31.88 13.47 2.61
C GLY A 259 33.19 13.31 3.39
N SER A 260 33.28 12.28 4.22
CA SER A 260 34.41 12.06 5.15
C SER A 260 35.71 11.61 4.46
N ALA A 261 35.62 10.87 3.35
CA ALA A 261 36.77 10.38 2.60
C ALA A 261 37.60 11.51 1.97
N THR A 262 37.03 12.70 1.80
CA THR A 262 37.81 13.89 1.40
C THR A 262 38.95 14.20 2.37
N MET A 263 38.80 13.82 3.64
CA MET A 263 39.81 13.88 4.70
C MET A 263 40.47 12.53 4.99
N ASN A 264 40.43 11.60 4.04
CA ASN A 264 40.95 10.21 4.13
C ASN A 264 40.34 9.41 5.30
N LYS A 265 39.06 9.64 5.62
CA LYS A 265 38.33 8.87 6.64
C LYS A 265 37.05 8.28 6.03
N ASN A 266 36.78 7.01 6.34
CA ASN A 266 35.53 6.36 6.07
C ASN A 266 34.83 6.07 7.40
N VAL A 267 33.62 6.61 7.59
CA VAL A 267 32.80 6.41 8.80
C VAL A 267 31.99 5.14 8.72
N THR A 268 31.96 4.53 7.55
CA THR A 268 31.25 3.30 7.24
C THR A 268 32.20 2.37 6.48
N THR A 269 32.47 1.19 7.04
CA THR A 269 33.47 0.26 6.54
C THR A 269 33.03 -1.19 6.68
N PRO A 270 33.54 -2.13 5.85
CA PRO A 270 33.40 -3.56 6.15
C PRO A 270 34.13 -3.93 7.42
N ASP A 271 33.59 -4.87 8.18
CA ASP A 271 34.24 -5.44 9.40
C ASP A 271 34.17 -6.96 9.35
N GLU A 272 35.33 -7.62 9.57
CA GLU A 272 35.46 -9.08 9.61
C GLU A 272 35.32 -9.64 11.04
N THR A 273 35.33 -8.78 12.06
CA THR A 273 35.41 -9.18 13.46
C THR A 273 34.02 -9.49 14.03
N TYR A 274 33.10 -8.56 13.85
CA TYR A 274 31.71 -8.70 14.32
C TYR A 274 30.80 -8.87 13.14
N LYS A 275 30.39 -10.11 12.85
CA LYS A 275 29.52 -10.49 11.76
C LYS A 275 28.64 -11.65 12.18
N HIS A 276 27.48 -11.78 11.55
CA HIS A 276 26.58 -12.93 11.74
C HIS A 276 26.88 -14.01 10.70
N SER A 277 26.98 -13.64 9.43
CA SER A 277 27.30 -14.58 8.37
C SER A 277 28.37 -14.05 7.42
N GLY A 278 28.71 -14.80 6.40
CA GLY A 278 29.63 -14.38 5.33
C GLY A 278 31.00 -13.95 5.79
N LYS A 279 31.57 -12.96 5.11
CA LYS A 279 32.90 -12.41 5.39
C LYS A 279 32.85 -11.10 6.13
N TYR A 280 31.89 -10.24 5.81
CA TYR A 280 31.78 -8.89 6.31
C TYR A 280 30.44 -8.63 6.99
N SER A 281 30.43 -7.67 7.89
CA SER A 281 29.29 -6.86 8.29
C SER A 281 29.55 -5.40 7.93
N VAL A 282 28.57 -4.53 8.05
CA VAL A 282 28.81 -3.07 7.96
C VAL A 282 29.06 -2.49 9.34
N LYS A 283 30.21 -1.80 9.48
CA LYS A 283 30.58 -1.05 10.67
C LYS A 283 30.37 0.44 10.44
N LEU A 284 29.58 1.05 11.29
CA LEU A 284 29.29 2.48 11.34
C LEU A 284 30.03 3.07 12.56
N GLN A 285 31.00 3.93 12.33
CA GLN A 285 31.78 4.52 13.42
C GLN A 285 31.78 6.05 13.32
N SER A 286 31.20 6.69 14.30
CA SER A 286 31.20 8.16 14.39
C SER A 286 32.64 8.66 14.69
N GLN A 287 33.03 9.70 13.96
CA GLN A 287 34.42 10.20 14.00
C GLN A 287 34.47 11.72 13.86
N PHE A 288 35.55 12.32 14.38
CA PHE A 288 35.91 13.68 13.95
C PHE A 288 36.57 13.63 12.58
N VAL A 289 36.07 14.40 11.63
CA VAL A 289 36.56 14.52 10.26
C VAL A 289 37.15 15.91 10.07
N GLY A 290 38.47 15.99 10.03
CA GLY A 290 39.18 17.25 9.91
C GLY A 290 40.70 17.10 10.07
N VAL A 291 41.40 18.22 9.99
CA VAL A 291 42.87 18.31 10.12
C VAL A 291 43.22 19.37 11.17
N MET A 292 44.15 19.08 12.07
CA MET A 292 44.63 20.00 13.11
C MET A 292 43.54 20.67 13.96
N GLY A 293 42.46 19.91 14.29
CA GLY A 293 41.35 20.42 15.08
C GLY A 293 40.31 21.25 14.29
N ILE A 294 40.56 21.50 13.01
CA ILE A 294 39.58 22.16 12.11
C ILE A 294 38.81 21.08 11.35
N GLY A 295 37.53 20.95 11.64
CA GLY A 295 36.66 19.93 11.06
C GLY A 295 35.30 19.87 11.71
N LYS A 296 34.59 18.78 11.49
CA LYS A 296 33.25 18.53 12.04
C LYS A 296 33.15 17.09 12.53
N PHE A 297 32.22 16.88 13.44
CA PHE A 297 31.75 15.56 13.79
C PHE A 297 31.01 14.95 12.57
N ALA A 298 31.23 13.67 12.30
CA ALA A 298 30.54 12.89 11.29
C ALA A 298 30.06 11.59 11.89
N ALA A 299 28.76 11.36 11.92
CA ALA A 299 28.19 10.12 12.38
C ALA A 299 28.51 8.98 11.41
N GLY A 300 28.86 7.81 11.94
CA GLY A 300 28.82 6.57 11.16
C GLY A 300 27.40 6.24 10.79
N ASN A 301 27.09 6.18 9.50
CA ASN A 301 25.72 5.99 9.02
C ASN A 301 25.65 5.11 7.78
N LEU A 302 24.48 4.54 7.58
CA LEU A 302 24.06 3.74 6.43
C LEU A 302 22.64 4.15 6.06
N PHE A 303 22.36 4.30 4.77
CA PHE A 303 20.99 4.59 4.33
C PHE A 303 20.70 4.02 2.94
N THR A 304 19.45 3.73 2.68
CA THR A 304 18.97 3.47 1.33
C THR A 304 18.80 4.79 0.61
N GLY A 305 19.56 5.00 -0.47
CA GLY A 305 19.55 6.29 -1.14
C GLY A 305 20.88 6.61 -1.81
N GLN A 306 21.19 7.91 -1.86
CA GLN A 306 22.40 8.40 -2.50
C GLN A 306 22.92 9.68 -1.85
N PHE A 307 24.22 9.74 -1.65
CA PHE A 307 24.92 11.00 -1.36
C PHE A 307 25.04 11.83 -2.63
N ILE A 308 24.47 13.03 -2.64
CA ILE A 308 24.42 13.90 -3.82
C ILE A 308 25.60 14.86 -3.86
N GLY A 309 26.02 15.36 -2.69
CA GLY A 309 27.09 16.35 -2.63
C GLY A 309 27.19 17.03 -1.29
N ARG A 310 27.87 18.18 -1.27
CA ARG A 310 28.12 18.98 -0.06
C ARG A 310 27.89 20.45 -0.32
N ASP A 311 27.40 21.15 0.70
CA ASP A 311 27.46 22.60 0.83
C ASP A 311 28.36 22.96 2.04
N GLY A 312 29.62 23.27 1.76
CA GLY A 312 30.64 23.37 2.82
C GLY A 312 30.91 22.03 3.49
N THR A 313 30.61 21.96 4.79
CA THR A 313 30.74 20.73 5.61
C THR A 313 29.41 19.96 5.69
N ASN A 314 28.34 20.51 5.16
CA ASN A 314 26.99 19.94 5.23
C ASN A 314 26.73 18.98 4.07
N GLY A 315 26.12 17.83 4.37
CA GLY A 315 25.73 16.83 3.37
C GLY A 315 24.45 17.22 2.64
N ILE A 316 24.37 16.81 1.37
CA ILE A 316 23.15 16.79 0.55
C ILE A 316 22.94 15.34 0.16
N LEU A 317 21.82 14.78 0.58
CA LEU A 317 21.49 13.35 0.44
C LEU A 317 20.09 13.21 -0.19
N ASP A 318 19.89 12.13 -0.91
CA ASP A 318 18.58 11.69 -1.34
C ASP A 318 18.27 10.34 -0.68
N PHE A 319 17.35 10.32 0.28
CA PHE A 319 16.90 9.12 0.96
C PHE A 319 15.79 8.43 0.19
N GLY A 320 15.89 7.12 0.06
CA GLY A 320 14.88 6.27 -0.54
C GLY A 320 15.32 5.60 -1.84
N ARG A 321 14.85 4.37 -1.99
CA ARG A 321 14.93 3.55 -3.21
C ARG A 321 13.55 3.08 -3.59
N THR A 322 13.32 2.89 -4.91
CA THR A 322 12.02 2.42 -5.40
C THR A 322 11.64 1.08 -4.77
N PHE A 323 10.41 1.00 -4.27
CA PHE A 323 9.96 -0.16 -3.53
C PHE A 323 8.42 -0.17 -3.43
N THR A 324 7.79 -1.31 -3.68
CA THR A 324 6.32 -1.41 -3.75
C THR A 324 5.71 -2.48 -2.84
N SER A 325 6.53 -3.29 -2.16
CA SER A 325 6.06 -4.35 -1.26
C SER A 325 5.72 -3.81 0.14
N ARG A 326 4.94 -4.57 0.91
CA ARG A 326 4.52 -4.22 2.26
C ARG A 326 5.05 -5.24 3.29
N PRO A 327 6.30 -5.12 3.76
CA PRO A 327 6.81 -5.96 4.85
C PRO A 327 6.17 -5.60 6.19
N SER A 328 6.10 -6.57 7.11
CA SER A 328 5.61 -6.39 8.47
C SER A 328 6.69 -5.97 9.46
N LYS A 329 7.95 -6.35 9.20
CA LYS A 329 9.09 -6.06 10.07
C LYS A 329 10.39 -5.89 9.27
N LEU A 330 11.32 -5.12 9.83
CA LEU A 330 12.74 -5.18 9.49
C LEU A 330 13.44 -6.05 10.54
N ARG A 331 14.12 -7.11 10.12
CA ARG A 331 14.93 -7.99 10.96
C ARG A 331 16.39 -7.89 10.56
N GLY A 332 17.29 -8.22 11.46
CA GLY A 332 18.73 -8.30 11.19
C GLY A 332 19.52 -8.59 12.45
N TYR A 333 20.83 -8.41 12.36
CA TYR A 333 21.75 -8.60 13.45
C TYR A 333 22.50 -7.31 13.75
N ILE A 334 22.62 -6.95 15.02
CA ILE A 334 23.17 -5.66 15.45
C ILE A 334 24.08 -5.81 16.66
N LYS A 335 25.12 -4.98 16.69
CA LYS A 335 25.89 -4.67 17.90
C LYS A 335 26.06 -3.16 17.97
N TYR A 336 25.85 -2.60 19.15
CA TYR A 336 26.04 -1.17 19.37
C TYR A 336 26.84 -0.90 20.63
N THR A 337 27.84 -0.05 20.52
CA THR A 337 28.63 0.44 21.62
C THR A 337 28.56 1.96 21.65
N PRO A 338 27.76 2.55 22.56
CA PRO A 338 27.68 3.99 22.70
C PRO A 338 28.99 4.56 23.33
N GLY A 339 29.38 5.72 22.88
CA GLY A 339 30.39 6.54 23.54
C GLY A 339 29.77 7.63 24.41
N THR A 340 30.63 8.38 25.09
CA THR A 340 30.21 9.63 25.77
C THR A 340 30.24 10.77 24.78
N VAL A 341 29.14 11.51 24.68
CA VAL A 341 28.99 12.65 23.77
C VAL A 341 30.09 13.67 23.99
N ASP A 342 30.88 13.93 22.97
CA ASP A 342 32.01 14.87 22.93
C ASP A 342 31.76 16.02 21.92
N TYR A 343 30.73 15.93 21.10
CA TYR A 343 30.24 16.98 20.20
C TYR A 343 28.75 17.18 20.39
N SER A 344 28.30 18.42 20.64
CA SER A 344 26.88 18.77 20.80
C SER A 344 26.62 20.14 20.19
N GLU A 345 25.85 20.14 19.09
CA GLU A 345 25.31 21.35 18.41
C GLU A 345 23.76 21.41 18.51
N THR A 346 23.14 20.62 19.42
CA THR A 346 21.70 20.63 19.71
C THR A 346 21.45 20.42 21.20
N ASP A 347 20.34 20.96 21.70
CA ASP A 347 19.90 20.77 23.10
C ASP A 347 19.30 19.37 23.35
N ALA A 348 19.02 18.58 22.27
CA ALA A 348 18.45 17.25 22.40
C ALA A 348 19.41 16.23 23.04
N LEU A 349 20.71 16.44 22.92
CA LEU A 349 21.75 15.58 23.53
C LEU A 349 22.99 16.40 23.83
N THR A 350 23.35 16.50 25.13
CA THR A 350 24.42 17.37 25.60
C THR A 350 25.73 16.62 25.82
N ASN A 351 26.84 17.34 25.80
CA ASN A 351 28.18 16.79 26.13
C ASN A 351 28.18 16.08 27.48
N GLY A 352 28.84 14.93 27.55
CA GLY A 352 28.91 14.10 28.74
C GLY A 352 27.76 13.08 28.88
N ALA A 353 26.70 13.20 28.12
CA ALA A 353 25.63 12.19 28.05
C ALA A 353 26.12 10.93 27.31
N THR A 354 25.38 9.83 27.45
CA THR A 354 25.59 8.64 26.62
C THR A 354 24.99 8.88 25.23
N ASP A 355 25.74 8.59 24.18
CA ASP A 355 25.25 8.73 22.81
C ASP A 355 24.14 7.71 22.49
N ILE A 356 23.35 8.00 21.49
CA ILE A 356 22.19 7.20 21.07
C ILE A 356 22.38 6.75 19.63
N GLY A 357 22.37 5.43 19.40
CA GLY A 357 22.27 4.87 18.06
C GLY A 357 20.80 4.81 17.61
N SER A 358 20.57 4.75 16.31
CA SER A 358 19.21 4.64 15.79
C SER A 358 19.17 3.81 14.52
N VAL A 359 18.12 2.99 14.39
CA VAL A 359 17.75 2.31 13.14
C VAL A 359 16.27 2.58 12.90
N TYR A 360 15.94 3.04 11.70
CA TYR A 360 14.54 3.19 11.33
C TYR A 360 14.27 2.76 9.90
N ILE A 361 13.01 2.42 9.63
CA ILE A 361 12.48 2.09 8.33
C ILE A 361 11.20 2.89 8.07
N ALA A 362 11.07 3.43 6.87
CA ALA A 362 9.87 4.09 6.39
C ALA A 362 9.51 3.61 4.99
N LEU A 363 8.22 3.40 4.77
CA LEU A 363 7.64 3.18 3.45
C LEU A 363 6.78 4.41 3.12
N GLY A 364 6.97 4.99 1.95
CA GLY A 364 6.20 6.18 1.56
C GLY A 364 5.81 6.19 0.09
N ASP A 365 4.81 7.00 -0.25
CA ASP A 365 4.38 7.26 -1.63
C ASP A 365 4.90 8.62 -2.14
N TRP A 366 6.14 8.92 -1.83
CA TRP A 366 6.83 10.10 -2.32
C TRP A 366 6.97 10.06 -3.85
N ASP A 367 6.90 11.23 -4.51
CA ASP A 367 7.07 11.35 -5.96
C ASP A 367 8.54 11.20 -6.41
N ALA A 368 9.47 11.39 -5.48
CA ALA A 368 10.92 11.30 -5.67
C ALA A 368 11.59 10.93 -4.33
N PRO A 369 12.87 10.53 -4.33
CA PRO A 369 13.65 10.36 -3.10
C PRO A 369 13.58 11.62 -2.23
N VAL A 370 13.58 11.43 -0.90
CA VAL A 370 13.46 12.52 0.07
C VAL A 370 14.79 13.28 0.16
N ARG A 371 14.80 14.54 -0.29
CA ARG A 371 15.99 15.39 -0.23
C ARG A 371 16.30 15.83 1.19
N ILE A 372 17.50 15.50 1.68
CA ILE A 372 18.03 15.89 2.99
C ILE A 372 19.13 16.95 2.79
N THR A 373 19.02 18.07 3.50
CA THR A 373 20.04 19.14 3.50
C THR A 373 20.32 19.54 4.95
N THR A 374 21.48 19.11 5.48
CA THR A 374 21.83 19.35 6.89
C THR A 374 22.07 20.82 7.21
N LYS A 375 22.48 21.63 6.21
CA LYS A 375 22.68 23.08 6.37
C LYS A 375 21.37 23.81 6.68
N ASP A 376 20.32 23.49 5.94
CA ASP A 376 19.02 24.15 6.06
C ASP A 376 18.10 23.47 7.07
N LYS A 377 18.60 22.42 7.75
CA LYS A 377 17.84 21.56 8.68
C LYS A 377 16.60 20.95 8.02
N ASN A 378 16.63 20.75 6.68
CA ASN A 378 15.65 19.94 5.98
C ASN A 378 16.03 18.48 6.15
N LEU A 379 15.58 17.89 7.24
CA LEU A 379 15.90 16.52 7.67
C LEU A 379 14.71 15.61 7.41
N PHE A 380 14.91 14.30 7.58
CA PHE A 380 13.82 13.34 7.45
C PHE A 380 12.77 13.57 8.53
N ASP A 381 11.53 13.87 8.11
CA ASP A 381 10.40 14.05 9.01
C ASP A 381 9.59 12.76 9.11
N LYS A 382 9.68 12.08 10.26
CA LYS A 382 8.92 10.87 10.51
C LYS A 382 7.39 11.08 10.58
N ASN A 383 6.92 12.32 10.63
CA ASN A 383 5.50 12.67 10.63
C ASN A 383 4.98 13.11 9.25
N ASP A 384 5.82 13.06 8.21
CA ASP A 384 5.40 13.35 6.82
C ASP A 384 4.16 12.52 6.48
N GLU A 385 3.13 13.18 5.95
CA GLU A 385 1.86 12.56 5.55
C GLU A 385 2.00 11.53 4.42
N LYS A 386 3.07 11.62 3.64
CA LYS A 386 3.41 10.64 2.59
C LYS A 386 3.94 9.32 3.15
N ILE A 387 4.28 9.25 4.43
CA ILE A 387 4.68 7.98 5.06
C ILE A 387 3.46 7.08 5.20
N ILE A 388 3.55 5.91 4.59
CA ILE A 388 2.55 4.83 4.65
C ILE A 388 2.77 3.94 5.85
N ALA A 389 4.03 3.65 6.17
CA ALA A 389 4.40 2.79 7.29
C ALA A 389 5.76 3.21 7.86
N TYR A 390 5.93 3.02 9.17
CA TYR A 390 7.13 3.44 9.89
C TYR A 390 7.46 2.50 11.04
N GLY A 391 8.75 2.29 11.28
CA GLY A 391 9.27 1.61 12.45
C GLY A 391 10.62 2.21 12.85
N GLU A 392 10.90 2.36 14.15
CA GLU A 392 12.17 2.87 14.65
C GLU A 392 12.59 2.14 15.93
N TRP A 393 13.90 2.08 16.13
CA TRP A 393 14.53 1.62 17.36
C TRP A 393 15.71 2.49 17.72
N ASP A 394 15.62 3.14 18.88
CA ASP A 394 16.69 3.94 19.46
C ASP A 394 17.49 3.10 20.46
N LEU A 395 18.80 3.02 20.24
CA LEU A 395 19.73 2.28 21.08
C LEU A 395 20.38 3.23 22.08
N THR A 396 19.88 3.26 23.30
CA THR A 396 20.32 4.17 24.37
C THR A 396 21.39 3.55 25.29
N THR A 397 21.66 2.26 25.12
CA THR A 397 22.62 1.48 25.90
C THR A 397 23.45 0.57 25.00
N GLN A 398 24.49 0.00 25.51
CA GLN A 398 25.21 -1.04 24.81
C GLN A 398 24.30 -2.20 24.46
N THR A 399 24.30 -2.61 23.18
CA THR A 399 23.51 -3.68 22.65
C THR A 399 24.40 -4.71 21.98
N GLN A 400 24.31 -5.97 22.42
CA GLN A 400 25.11 -7.08 21.88
C GLN A 400 24.52 -8.42 22.32
N GLY A 401 24.87 -9.50 21.63
CA GLY A 401 24.56 -10.87 22.03
C GLY A 401 25.25 -11.28 23.33
N GLU A 402 24.81 -12.36 23.94
CA GLU A 402 25.38 -12.89 25.19
C GLU A 402 26.86 -13.27 25.06
N ASP A 403 27.31 -13.66 23.88
CA ASP A 403 28.69 -13.95 23.52
C ASP A 403 29.53 -12.71 23.23
N GLY A 404 28.94 -11.51 23.31
CA GLY A 404 29.54 -10.25 22.91
C GLY A 404 29.53 -9.97 21.41
N GLY A 405 28.92 -10.83 20.60
CA GLY A 405 28.72 -10.68 19.17
C GLY A 405 27.50 -9.83 18.81
N LEU A 406 26.96 -10.05 17.61
CA LEU A 406 25.74 -9.39 17.16
C LEU A 406 24.51 -10.05 17.82
N LEU A 407 23.50 -9.24 18.12
CA LEU A 407 22.18 -9.63 18.62
C LEU A 407 21.18 -9.60 17.48
N GLU A 408 20.34 -10.63 17.35
CA GLU A 408 19.20 -10.58 16.45
C GLU A 408 18.19 -9.53 16.93
N PHE A 409 17.63 -8.74 16.01
CA PHE A 409 16.62 -7.74 16.31
C PHE A 409 15.49 -7.77 15.29
N GLU A 410 14.33 -7.29 15.72
CA GLU A 410 13.17 -7.03 14.85
C GLU A 410 12.61 -5.63 15.16
N ILE A 411 12.35 -4.86 14.13
CA ILE A 411 11.62 -3.58 14.21
C ILE A 411 10.27 -3.78 13.52
N PRO A 412 9.15 -3.81 14.28
CA PRO A 412 7.82 -3.82 13.70
C PRO A 412 7.59 -2.57 12.85
N ILE A 413 6.86 -2.72 11.76
CA ILE A 413 6.52 -1.62 10.85
C ILE A 413 5.05 -1.29 11.02
N ASP A 414 4.75 -0.15 11.61
CA ASP A 414 3.39 0.31 11.88
C ASP A 414 2.80 1.00 10.66
N TYR A 415 1.75 0.41 10.08
CA TYR A 415 1.08 0.92 8.90
C TYR A 415 0.08 2.03 9.26
N ARG A 416 0.28 3.23 8.71
CA ARG A 416 -0.64 4.37 8.77
C ARG A 416 -1.72 4.31 7.71
N SER A 417 -1.49 3.55 6.63
CA SER A 417 -2.44 3.27 5.56
C SER A 417 -2.28 1.85 5.05
N LEU A 418 -3.40 1.14 4.93
CA LEU A 418 -3.45 -0.21 4.34
C LEU A 418 -3.88 -0.19 2.86
N THR A 419 -4.32 0.95 2.35
CA THR A 419 -4.83 1.11 0.98
C THR A 419 -3.85 1.80 0.04
N ARG A 420 -2.93 2.61 0.57
CA ARG A 420 -1.86 3.25 -0.20
C ARG A 420 -0.74 2.26 -0.50
N ILE A 421 -0.08 2.44 -1.65
CA ILE A 421 1.04 1.61 -2.09
C ILE A 421 2.31 2.43 -1.92
N PRO A 422 3.37 1.88 -1.30
CA PRO A 422 4.64 2.57 -1.25
C PRO A 422 5.27 2.65 -2.65
N ASN A 423 5.98 3.75 -2.90
CA ASN A 423 6.84 3.93 -4.06
C ASN A 423 8.32 3.84 -3.67
N TYR A 424 8.62 4.11 -2.40
CA TYR A 424 9.97 4.14 -1.88
C TYR A 424 10.08 3.47 -0.51
N ILE A 425 11.27 2.90 -0.26
CA ILE A 425 11.71 2.45 1.05
C ILE A 425 12.88 3.33 1.50
N VAL A 426 12.82 3.79 2.74
CA VAL A 426 13.90 4.46 3.45
C VAL A 426 14.29 3.59 4.63
N ILE A 427 15.52 3.13 4.67
CA ILE A 427 16.12 2.49 5.85
C ILE A 427 17.36 3.33 6.20
N VAL A 428 17.47 3.74 7.45
CA VAL A 428 18.61 4.49 7.95
C VAL A 428 19.10 3.86 9.25
N ALA A 429 20.40 3.68 9.34
CA ALA A 429 21.07 3.32 10.58
C ALA A 429 22.18 4.33 10.89
N SER A 430 22.28 4.74 12.13
CA SER A 430 23.29 5.70 12.57
C SER A 430 23.85 5.33 13.93
N ALA A 431 25.16 5.35 14.06
CA ALA A 431 25.83 5.17 15.35
C ALA A 431 25.63 6.37 16.30
N SER A 432 25.19 7.52 15.75
CA SER A 432 24.82 8.72 16.50
C SER A 432 23.57 9.34 15.90
N LYS A 433 22.44 9.20 16.57
CA LYS A 433 21.10 9.62 16.11
C LYS A 433 21.04 11.10 15.69
N TYR A 434 21.75 11.95 16.41
CA TYR A 434 21.76 13.38 16.14
C TYR A 434 22.93 13.82 15.26
N GLY A 435 23.48 12.89 14.45
CA GLY A 435 24.57 13.15 13.51
C GLY A 435 24.29 14.27 12.52
N ASP A 436 23.06 14.42 12.06
CA ASP A 436 22.61 15.51 11.19
C ASP A 436 22.67 16.90 11.86
N TYR A 437 22.79 16.94 13.18
CA TYR A 437 23.05 18.12 14.00
C TYR A 437 24.52 18.20 14.47
N PHE A 438 25.43 17.41 13.87
CA PHE A 438 26.82 17.31 14.29
C PHE A 438 26.98 16.99 15.79
N THR A 439 26.08 16.18 16.33
CA THR A 439 26.00 15.83 17.74
C THR A 439 26.15 14.33 17.94
N GLY A 440 26.98 13.92 18.84
CA GLY A 440 27.25 12.52 19.20
C GLY A 440 28.61 12.30 19.79
N SER A 441 29.08 11.05 19.82
CA SER A 441 30.36 10.64 20.33
C SER A 441 31.26 10.05 19.25
N THR A 442 32.52 10.52 19.17
CA THR A 442 33.55 9.95 18.28
C THR A 442 33.93 8.50 18.64
N GLY A 443 33.43 7.97 19.75
CA GLY A 443 33.60 6.57 20.14
C GLY A 443 32.42 5.65 19.81
N SER A 444 31.26 6.22 19.43
CA SER A 444 30.05 5.43 19.13
C SER A 444 30.23 4.58 17.87
N THR A 445 29.92 3.29 18.01
CA THR A 445 30.10 2.32 16.92
C THR A 445 28.94 1.35 16.87
N MET A 446 28.41 1.13 15.66
CA MET A 446 27.36 0.17 15.37
C MET A 446 27.86 -0.81 14.30
N TRP A 447 27.49 -2.06 14.43
CA TRP A 447 27.65 -3.10 13.41
C TRP A 447 26.28 -3.64 13.06
N LEU A 448 26.05 -3.85 11.77
CA LEU A 448 24.82 -4.44 11.23
C LEU A 448 25.16 -5.54 10.24
N ASP A 449 24.36 -6.58 10.23
CA ASP A 449 24.52 -7.69 9.31
C ASP A 449 23.17 -8.35 8.98
N ASP A 450 23.07 -9.00 7.83
CA ASP A 450 21.93 -9.82 7.37
C ASP A 450 20.58 -9.14 7.59
N LEU A 451 20.42 -7.92 7.07
CA LEU A 451 19.14 -7.21 7.12
C LEU A 451 18.11 -7.89 6.21
N GLU A 452 16.93 -8.15 6.73
CA GLU A 452 15.85 -8.84 6.03
C GLU A 452 14.51 -8.16 6.24
N LEU A 453 13.69 -8.10 5.19
CA LEU A 453 12.29 -7.70 5.29
C LEU A 453 11.42 -8.93 5.52
N ILE A 454 10.66 -8.92 6.61
CA ILE A 454 9.75 -10.01 6.97
C ILE A 454 8.37 -9.72 6.41
N TYR A 455 7.79 -10.72 5.76
CA TYR A 455 6.45 -10.70 5.20
C TYR A 455 5.60 -11.77 5.90
N GLU A 456 4.54 -11.33 6.54
CA GLU A 456 3.58 -12.17 7.27
C GLU A 456 2.19 -12.10 6.67
#